data_f8a723b7e16f78474cb39fab709bedc3
#
_entry.id   f8a723b7e16f78474cb39fab709bedc3
#
_cell.length_a   1.000
_cell.length_b   1.000
_cell.length_c   1.000
_cell.angle_alpha   90.00
_cell.angle_beta   90.00
_cell.angle_gamma   90.00
#
_symmetry.space_group_name_H-M   'P 1'
#
loop_
_entity.id
_entity.type
_entity.pdbx_description
1 polymer ?
#
loop_
_entity_poly.entity_id
_entity_poly.type
_entity_poly.pdbx_seq_one_letter_code
_entity_poly.pdbx_strand_id
1 'polypeptide(L)'
;RQRQMCIRDRAKIEKPSAVQRLEEIIEMADGVMVARGDLGVELPPQAVPPLQKQIVATARRMGRPVVVATQMLESMIKAPTPTRAEVSDVATAVYDGADAIMLSAETAAGDWPVEAVSMMDSIAHSVERDPGYFARLHFTETRPDPTTADALAEAAAGIVPVVGASVITCFTSSGSTCLLYTSPSPRDKR
;
A
#
# COMPACT_ATOMS: atom_id res chain seq x y z
N ARG A 1 -7.73 -34.62 11.53
CA ARG A 1 -7.22 -33.25 11.77
C ARG A 1 -7.53 -32.43 10.52
N GLN A 2 -8.61 -31.66 10.55
CA GLN A 2 -8.86 -30.64 9.52
C GLN A 2 -7.67 -29.70 9.50
N ARG A 3 -7.00 -29.58 8.36
CA ARG A 3 -6.08 -28.45 8.10
C ARG A 3 -6.96 -27.21 8.08
N GLN A 4 -6.90 -26.42 9.15
CA GLN A 4 -7.37 -25.04 9.10
C GLN A 4 -6.52 -24.35 8.03
N MET A 5 -7.11 -24.11 6.85
CA MET A 5 -6.52 -23.21 5.88
C MET A 5 -6.51 -21.83 6.54
N CYS A 6 -5.32 -21.29 6.77
CA CYS A 6 -5.18 -19.90 7.19
C CYS A 6 -5.63 -19.03 6.03
N ILE A 7 -6.89 -18.65 6.03
CA ILE A 7 -7.44 -17.66 5.10
C ILE A 7 -6.95 -16.31 5.63
N ARG A 8 -6.24 -15.58 4.78
CA ARG A 8 -5.87 -14.19 5.08
C ARG A 8 -6.96 -13.29 4.56
N ASP A 9 -7.53 -12.48 5.45
CA ASP A 9 -8.62 -11.59 5.15
C ASP A 9 -8.11 -10.20 4.78
N ARG A 10 -8.71 -9.61 3.74
CA ARG A 10 -8.48 -8.23 3.37
C ARG A 10 -9.78 -7.45 3.45
N ALA A 11 -9.87 -6.55 4.43
CA ALA A 11 -11.04 -5.70 4.59
C ALA A 11 -11.08 -4.58 3.54
N LYS A 12 -12.20 -4.46 2.83
CA LYS A 12 -12.42 -3.33 1.91
C LYS A 12 -13.00 -2.15 2.70
N ILE A 13 -12.29 -1.04 2.70
CA ILE A 13 -12.77 0.24 3.28
C ILE A 13 -13.48 1.00 2.16
N GLU A 14 -14.82 0.92 2.17
CA GLU A 14 -15.68 1.43 1.09
C GLU A 14 -16.89 2.22 1.60
N LYS A 15 -17.07 2.33 2.91
CA LYS A 15 -18.19 3.04 3.52
C LYS A 15 -17.74 4.03 4.59
N PRO A 16 -18.48 5.14 4.78
CA PRO A 16 -18.17 6.11 5.85
C PRO A 16 -18.14 5.47 7.25
N SER A 17 -19.03 4.51 7.51
CA SER A 17 -19.05 3.78 8.78
C SER A 17 -17.79 2.95 9.03
N ALA A 18 -17.16 2.42 7.97
CA ALA A 18 -15.87 1.73 8.09
C ALA A 18 -14.74 2.71 8.42
N VAL A 19 -14.78 3.92 7.86
CA VAL A 19 -13.78 4.96 8.18
C VAL A 19 -13.89 5.39 9.64
N GLN A 20 -15.10 5.47 10.20
CA GLN A 20 -15.32 5.82 11.61
C GLN A 20 -14.77 4.76 12.59
N ARG A 21 -14.67 3.51 12.15
CA ARG A 21 -14.15 2.38 12.93
C ARG A 21 -12.88 1.79 12.32
N LEU A 22 -12.07 2.63 11.71
CA LEU A 22 -10.94 2.20 10.88
C LEU A 22 -9.93 1.36 11.66
N GLU A 23 -9.51 1.80 12.84
CA GLU A 23 -8.52 1.09 13.66
C GLU A 23 -9.03 -0.29 14.09
N GLU A 24 -10.28 -0.39 14.53
CA GLU A 24 -10.89 -1.67 14.92
C GLU A 24 -10.92 -2.68 13.76
N ILE A 25 -11.24 -2.19 12.54
CA ILE A 25 -11.28 -3.04 11.35
C ILE A 25 -9.87 -3.48 10.96
N ILE A 26 -8.90 -2.57 10.99
CA ILE A 26 -7.50 -2.88 10.64
C ILE A 26 -6.90 -3.86 11.65
N GLU A 27 -7.22 -3.75 12.93
CA GLU A 27 -6.75 -4.67 13.97
C GLU A 27 -7.20 -6.11 13.70
N MET A 28 -8.46 -6.28 13.27
CA MET A 28 -9.06 -7.59 13.00
C MET A 28 -8.67 -8.20 11.65
N ALA A 29 -8.23 -7.39 10.68
CA ALA A 29 -7.91 -7.84 9.33
C ALA A 29 -6.42 -8.16 9.17
N ASP A 30 -6.09 -9.07 8.23
CA ASP A 30 -4.71 -9.33 7.81
C ASP A 30 -4.16 -8.25 6.87
N GLY A 31 -5.04 -7.48 6.24
CA GLY A 31 -4.71 -6.36 5.39
C GLY A 31 -5.96 -5.56 5.02
N VAL A 32 -5.79 -4.41 4.39
CA VAL A 32 -6.90 -3.55 3.98
C VAL A 32 -6.80 -3.11 2.53
N MET A 33 -7.93 -2.71 1.98
CA MET A 33 -8.02 -2.13 0.64
C MET A 33 -8.79 -0.82 0.71
N VAL A 34 -8.22 0.23 0.16
CA VAL A 34 -8.90 1.51 -0.09
C VAL A 34 -9.69 1.36 -1.39
N ALA A 35 -11.02 1.16 -1.30
CA ALA A 35 -11.91 1.04 -2.44
C ALA A 35 -12.45 2.42 -2.82
N ARG A 36 -11.65 3.20 -3.58
CA ARG A 36 -11.92 4.62 -3.87
C ARG A 36 -13.19 4.84 -4.66
N GLY A 37 -13.49 3.95 -5.60
CA GLY A 37 -14.73 4.01 -6.38
C GLY A 37 -15.96 3.93 -5.49
N ASP A 38 -16.01 2.94 -4.59
CA ASP A 38 -17.13 2.75 -3.69
C ASP A 38 -17.22 3.89 -2.65
N LEU A 39 -16.08 4.35 -2.12
CA LEU A 39 -16.04 5.53 -1.25
C LEU A 39 -16.56 6.79 -1.94
N GLY A 40 -16.25 6.98 -3.22
CA GLY A 40 -16.70 8.13 -4.01
C GLY A 40 -18.18 8.10 -4.37
N VAL A 41 -18.85 6.95 -4.25
CA VAL A 41 -20.32 6.84 -4.35
C VAL A 41 -21.00 7.30 -3.06
N GLU A 42 -20.41 6.98 -1.92
CA GLU A 42 -20.95 7.24 -0.59
C GLU A 42 -20.58 8.64 -0.04
N LEU A 43 -19.50 9.22 -0.54
CA LEU A 43 -18.92 10.47 -0.06
C LEU A 43 -18.66 11.46 -1.19
N PRO A 44 -18.63 12.77 -0.89
CA PRO A 44 -18.21 13.76 -1.89
C PRO A 44 -16.80 13.44 -2.43
N PRO A 45 -16.54 13.56 -3.74
CA PRO A 45 -15.26 13.17 -4.33
C PRO A 45 -14.02 13.78 -3.68
N GLN A 46 -14.11 15.03 -3.22
CA GLN A 46 -13.03 15.74 -2.54
C GLN A 46 -12.68 15.15 -1.16
N ALA A 47 -13.54 14.32 -0.57
CA ALA A 47 -13.27 13.65 0.70
C ALA A 47 -12.42 12.38 0.52
N VAL A 48 -12.38 11.78 -0.67
CA VAL A 48 -11.69 10.51 -0.92
C VAL A 48 -10.17 10.62 -0.76
N PRO A 49 -9.47 11.63 -1.32
CA PRO A 49 -8.01 11.72 -1.20
C PRO A 49 -7.51 11.85 0.25
N PRO A 50 -8.08 12.70 1.13
CA PRO A 50 -7.69 12.72 2.54
C PRO A 50 -7.92 11.39 3.26
N LEU A 51 -9.03 10.70 2.96
CA LEU A 51 -9.35 9.40 3.54
C LEU A 51 -8.38 8.31 3.06
N GLN A 52 -7.98 8.31 1.79
CA GLN A 52 -6.93 7.42 1.30
C GLN A 52 -5.66 7.56 2.15
N LYS A 53 -5.19 8.81 2.34
CA LYS A 53 -4.00 9.08 3.16
C LYS A 53 -4.17 8.60 4.59
N GLN A 54 -5.32 8.85 5.20
CA GLN A 54 -5.63 8.40 6.55
C GLN A 54 -5.61 6.87 6.65
N ILE A 55 -6.27 6.17 5.73
CA ILE A 55 -6.35 4.70 5.72
C ILE A 55 -4.95 4.11 5.54
N VAL A 56 -4.18 4.60 4.56
CA VAL A 56 -2.81 4.13 4.29
C VAL A 56 -1.92 4.36 5.51
N ALA A 57 -1.92 5.56 6.08
CA ALA A 57 -1.10 5.89 7.25
C ALA A 57 -1.48 5.03 8.47
N THR A 58 -2.79 4.78 8.70
CA THR A 58 -3.26 3.96 9.82
C THR A 58 -2.87 2.49 9.63
N ALA A 59 -3.04 1.94 8.42
CA ALA A 59 -2.66 0.56 8.11
C ALA A 59 -1.16 0.35 8.31
N ARG A 60 -0.34 1.27 7.81
CA ARG A 60 1.12 1.23 7.99
C ARG A 60 1.52 1.29 9.46
N ARG A 61 0.95 2.22 10.23
CA ARG A 61 1.20 2.34 11.68
C ARG A 61 0.86 1.04 12.43
N MET A 62 -0.17 0.32 11.99
CA MET A 62 -0.60 -0.94 12.59
C MET A 62 0.07 -2.17 11.98
N GLY A 63 1.06 -2.01 11.09
CA GLY A 63 1.79 -3.10 10.44
C GLY A 63 0.91 -3.98 9.54
N ARG A 64 -0.13 -3.40 8.91
CA ARG A 64 -1.05 -4.12 8.03
C ARG A 64 -0.87 -3.70 6.57
N PRO A 65 -0.71 -4.66 5.65
CA PRO A 65 -0.61 -4.34 4.23
C PRO A 65 -1.84 -3.60 3.71
N VAL A 66 -1.60 -2.57 2.90
CA VAL A 66 -2.66 -1.76 2.31
C VAL A 66 -2.58 -1.72 0.80
N VAL A 67 -3.72 -1.97 0.15
CA VAL A 67 -3.89 -1.87 -1.31
C VAL A 67 -4.71 -0.63 -1.64
N VAL A 68 -4.24 0.20 -2.56
CA VAL A 68 -5.05 1.27 -3.15
C VAL A 68 -5.62 0.79 -4.47
N ALA A 69 -6.93 0.89 -4.62
CA ALA A 69 -7.67 0.28 -5.71
C ALA A 69 -8.67 1.26 -6.35
N THR A 70 -9.05 0.93 -7.58
CA THR A 70 -10.05 1.56 -8.45
C THR A 70 -9.66 2.94 -8.98
N GLN A 71 -10.06 3.22 -10.22
CA GLN A 71 -9.84 4.48 -10.92
C GLN A 71 -8.35 4.91 -10.92
N MET A 72 -7.45 3.96 -11.16
CA MET A 72 -6.01 4.24 -11.20
C MET A 72 -5.56 4.76 -12.57
N LEU A 73 -5.84 3.99 -13.63
CA LEU A 73 -5.54 4.32 -15.04
C LEU A 73 -6.79 4.13 -15.91
N GLU A 74 -7.93 4.62 -15.45
CA GLU A 74 -9.25 4.31 -16.03
C GLU A 74 -9.36 4.64 -17.52
N SER A 75 -8.70 5.71 -17.98
CA SER A 75 -8.66 6.05 -19.42
C SER A 75 -8.01 4.96 -20.26
N MET A 76 -7.12 4.14 -19.69
CA MET A 76 -6.46 3.04 -20.38
C MET A 76 -7.36 1.82 -20.62
N ILE A 77 -8.59 1.83 -20.15
CA ILE A 77 -9.61 0.88 -20.64
C ILE A 77 -9.78 1.01 -22.15
N LYS A 78 -9.71 2.25 -22.69
CA LYS A 78 -9.94 2.55 -24.10
C LYS A 78 -8.78 3.25 -24.81
N ALA A 79 -7.78 3.71 -24.09
CA ALA A 79 -6.62 4.42 -24.63
C ALA A 79 -5.31 3.70 -24.30
N PRO A 80 -4.30 3.73 -25.19
CA PRO A 80 -3.01 3.09 -24.94
C PRO A 80 -2.12 3.84 -23.93
N THR A 81 -2.52 5.07 -23.57
CA THR A 81 -1.77 5.92 -22.64
C THR A 81 -2.71 6.59 -21.65
N PRO A 82 -2.30 6.76 -20.39
CA PRO A 82 -3.13 7.42 -19.39
C PRO A 82 -3.09 8.94 -19.51
N THR A 83 -3.98 9.60 -18.82
CA THR A 83 -3.91 11.04 -18.59
C THR A 83 -2.82 11.39 -17.57
N ARG A 84 -2.34 12.64 -17.58
CA ARG A 84 -1.39 13.14 -16.57
C ARG A 84 -1.98 13.12 -15.15
N ALA A 85 -3.29 13.31 -15.02
CA ALA A 85 -3.95 13.25 -13.72
C ALA A 85 -3.91 11.85 -13.13
N GLU A 86 -4.14 10.81 -13.94
CA GLU A 86 -4.05 9.41 -13.53
C GLU A 86 -2.62 9.01 -13.15
N VAL A 87 -1.62 9.43 -13.94
CA VAL A 87 -0.21 9.22 -13.60
C VAL A 87 0.12 9.84 -12.24
N SER A 88 -0.34 11.07 -11.99
CA SER A 88 -0.16 11.75 -10.71
C SER A 88 -0.88 11.05 -9.56
N ASP A 89 -2.06 10.51 -9.81
CA ASP A 89 -2.85 9.78 -8.81
C ASP A 89 -2.18 8.47 -8.40
N VAL A 90 -1.73 7.66 -9.38
CA VAL A 90 -0.95 6.44 -9.13
C VAL A 90 0.33 6.77 -8.35
N ALA A 91 1.08 7.79 -8.79
CA ALA A 91 2.28 8.22 -8.09
C ALA A 91 1.98 8.64 -6.65
N THR A 92 0.88 9.36 -6.42
CA THR A 92 0.46 9.77 -5.07
C THR A 92 0.18 8.57 -4.18
N ALA A 93 -0.52 7.54 -4.67
CA ALA A 93 -0.77 6.33 -3.91
C ALA A 93 0.54 5.63 -3.47
N VAL A 94 1.55 5.60 -4.35
CA VAL A 94 2.87 5.06 -4.03
C VAL A 94 3.60 5.96 -3.02
N TYR A 95 3.58 7.28 -3.20
CA TYR A 95 4.17 8.24 -2.24
C TYR A 95 3.49 8.20 -0.86
N ASP A 96 2.21 7.90 -0.80
CA ASP A 96 1.48 7.72 0.46
C ASP A 96 1.93 6.44 1.21
N GLY A 97 2.64 5.54 0.53
CA GLY A 97 3.17 4.31 1.09
C GLY A 97 2.23 3.11 0.97
N ALA A 98 1.40 3.06 -0.08
CA ALA A 98 0.64 1.86 -0.38
C ALA A 98 1.57 0.67 -0.67
N ASP A 99 1.27 -0.50 -0.09
CA ASP A 99 2.05 -1.73 -0.34
C ASP A 99 1.74 -2.34 -1.70
N ALA A 100 0.56 -2.07 -2.23
CA ALA A 100 0.16 -2.48 -3.57
C ALA A 100 -0.83 -1.48 -4.16
N ILE A 101 -0.82 -1.38 -5.49
CA ILE A 101 -1.79 -0.65 -6.30
C ILE A 101 -2.48 -1.63 -7.23
N MET A 102 -3.78 -1.47 -7.46
CA MET A 102 -4.58 -2.46 -8.17
C MET A 102 -5.28 -1.84 -9.38
N LEU A 103 -5.10 -2.46 -10.53
CA LEU A 103 -5.93 -2.25 -11.72
C LEU A 103 -7.18 -3.13 -11.64
N SER A 104 -8.25 -2.72 -12.28
CA SER A 104 -9.55 -3.41 -12.32
C SER A 104 -9.99 -3.62 -13.78
N ALA A 105 -10.87 -2.77 -14.28
CA ALA A 105 -11.37 -2.86 -15.64
C ALA A 105 -10.28 -2.66 -16.70
N GLU A 106 -9.23 -1.91 -16.38
CA GLU A 106 -8.08 -1.65 -17.25
C GLU A 106 -7.43 -2.94 -17.73
N THR A 107 -7.39 -3.97 -16.87
CA THR A 107 -6.84 -5.29 -17.21
C THR A 107 -7.90 -6.35 -17.47
N ALA A 108 -9.09 -6.24 -16.86
CA ALA A 108 -10.13 -7.26 -16.96
C ALA A 108 -10.99 -7.13 -18.21
N ALA A 109 -11.18 -5.91 -18.72
CA ALA A 109 -12.07 -5.61 -19.85
C ALA A 109 -11.52 -4.52 -20.78
N GLY A 110 -10.33 -3.98 -20.51
CA GLY A 110 -9.70 -2.94 -21.32
C GLY A 110 -9.11 -3.48 -22.62
N ASP A 111 -8.92 -2.59 -23.57
CA ASP A 111 -8.32 -2.90 -24.87
C ASP A 111 -6.77 -2.96 -24.77
N TRP A 112 -6.18 -2.43 -23.69
CA TRP A 112 -4.74 -2.23 -23.48
C TRP A 112 -4.22 -2.78 -22.14
N PRO A 113 -4.50 -4.06 -21.80
CA PRO A 113 -4.20 -4.59 -20.46
C PRO A 113 -2.70 -4.67 -20.15
N VAL A 114 -1.87 -5.01 -21.13
CA VAL A 114 -0.42 -5.13 -20.95
C VAL A 114 0.23 -3.76 -20.77
N GLU A 115 -0.20 -2.79 -21.57
CA GLU A 115 0.25 -1.40 -21.50
C GLU A 115 -0.16 -0.76 -20.17
N ALA A 116 -1.35 -1.04 -19.66
CA ALA A 116 -1.81 -0.55 -18.37
C ALA A 116 -0.93 -1.07 -17.22
N VAL A 117 -0.61 -2.36 -17.21
CA VAL A 117 0.31 -2.93 -16.21
C VAL A 117 1.71 -2.34 -16.34
N SER A 118 2.23 -2.24 -17.56
CA SER A 118 3.57 -1.67 -17.82
C SER A 118 3.65 -0.21 -17.41
N MET A 119 2.59 0.55 -17.64
CA MET A 119 2.51 1.96 -17.23
C MET A 119 2.48 2.09 -15.70
N MET A 120 1.66 1.29 -15.03
CA MET A 120 1.59 1.29 -13.57
C MET A 120 2.94 0.93 -12.93
N ASP A 121 3.62 -0.09 -13.45
CA ASP A 121 4.96 -0.50 -13.02
C ASP A 121 5.98 0.62 -13.23
N SER A 122 5.96 1.27 -14.41
CA SER A 122 6.85 2.38 -14.73
C SER A 122 6.67 3.57 -13.78
N ILE A 123 5.41 3.92 -13.43
CA ILE A 123 5.12 4.98 -12.48
C ILE A 123 5.64 4.61 -11.08
N ALA A 124 5.37 3.40 -10.61
CA ALA A 124 5.85 2.92 -9.31
C ALA A 124 7.38 2.98 -9.23
N HIS A 125 8.09 2.46 -10.24
CA HIS A 125 9.54 2.53 -10.32
C HIS A 125 10.08 3.97 -10.36
N SER A 126 9.39 4.89 -11.04
CA SER A 126 9.78 6.30 -11.09
C SER A 126 9.71 6.95 -9.71
N VAL A 127 8.65 6.66 -8.95
CA VAL A 127 8.49 7.16 -7.58
C VAL A 127 9.53 6.55 -6.63
N GLU A 128 9.74 5.23 -6.71
CA GLU A 128 10.70 4.52 -5.84
C GLU A 128 12.16 4.95 -6.07
N ARG A 129 12.47 5.51 -7.25
CA ARG A 129 13.80 6.08 -7.55
C ARG A 129 13.95 7.55 -7.12
N ASP A 130 12.86 8.21 -6.73
CA ASP A 130 12.95 9.59 -6.23
C ASP A 130 13.70 9.57 -4.88
N PRO A 131 14.84 10.32 -4.76
CA PRO A 131 15.56 10.40 -3.49
C PRO A 131 14.72 10.89 -2.31
N GLY A 132 13.69 11.69 -2.58
CA GLY A 132 12.75 12.18 -1.57
C GLY A 132 11.72 11.14 -1.11
N TYR A 133 11.57 10.03 -1.82
CA TYR A 133 10.56 9.01 -1.50
C TYR A 133 10.77 8.41 -0.10
N PHE A 134 11.97 7.90 0.15
CA PHE A 134 12.29 7.29 1.44
C PHE A 134 12.23 8.30 2.60
N ALA A 135 12.69 9.54 2.38
CA ALA A 135 12.58 10.57 3.40
C ALA A 135 11.12 10.83 3.78
N ARG A 136 10.20 10.90 2.81
CA ARG A 136 8.76 11.09 3.05
C ARG A 136 8.12 9.92 3.78
N LEU A 137 8.50 8.70 3.44
CA LEU A 137 8.00 7.49 4.12
C LEU A 137 8.46 7.42 5.58
N HIS A 138 9.69 7.86 5.88
CA HIS A 138 10.22 7.92 7.23
C HIS A 138 9.68 9.10 8.05
N PHE A 139 9.27 10.21 7.41
CA PHE A 139 8.63 11.34 8.11
C PHE A 139 7.25 11.01 8.69
N THR A 140 6.61 9.93 8.24
CA THR A 140 5.45 9.37 8.91
C THR A 140 5.93 8.51 10.09
N GLU A 141 6.65 9.16 11.05
CA GLU A 141 7.19 8.49 12.23
C GLU A 141 6.07 7.85 13.04
N THR A 142 5.87 6.57 12.79
CA THR A 142 5.30 5.69 13.80
C THR A 142 6.45 5.43 14.78
N ARG A 143 6.36 5.99 15.99
CA ARG A 143 7.25 5.54 17.05
C ARG A 143 7.01 4.05 17.22
N PRO A 144 8.06 3.22 17.19
CA PRO A 144 7.92 1.80 17.41
C PRO A 144 7.25 1.56 18.77
N ASP A 145 6.37 0.59 18.85
CA ASP A 145 5.82 0.17 20.13
C ASP A 145 6.99 -0.25 21.06
N PRO A 146 6.89 -0.06 22.38
CA PRO A 146 7.97 -0.39 23.30
C PRO A 146 8.10 -1.92 23.49
N THR A 147 8.24 -2.63 22.37
CA THR A 147 8.48 -4.06 22.31
C THR A 147 9.86 -4.37 21.75
N THR A 148 10.43 -5.50 22.15
CA THR A 148 11.73 -5.94 21.62
C THR A 148 11.67 -6.18 20.11
N ALA A 149 10.54 -6.67 19.61
CA ALA A 149 10.36 -6.95 18.17
C ALA A 149 10.40 -5.65 17.35
N ASP A 150 9.66 -4.63 17.77
CA ASP A 150 9.64 -3.34 17.08
C ASP A 150 10.98 -2.62 17.15
N ALA A 151 11.65 -2.65 18.33
CA ALA A 151 12.96 -2.05 18.48
C ALA A 151 14.02 -2.73 17.58
N LEU A 152 13.96 -4.04 17.42
CA LEU A 152 14.85 -4.77 16.50
C LEU A 152 14.51 -4.49 15.03
N ALA A 153 13.23 -4.35 14.69
CA ALA A 153 12.78 -4.01 13.36
C ALA A 153 13.28 -2.61 12.95
N GLU A 154 13.11 -1.63 13.82
CA GLU A 154 13.59 -0.25 13.62
C GLU A 154 15.11 -0.23 13.42
N ALA A 155 15.85 -0.91 14.29
CA ALA A 155 17.31 -1.00 14.17
C ALA A 155 17.75 -1.65 12.85
N ALA A 156 17.11 -2.74 12.45
CA ALA A 156 17.43 -3.41 11.18
C ALA A 156 17.08 -2.55 9.95
N ALA A 157 15.94 -1.86 9.97
CA ALA A 157 15.58 -0.93 8.91
C ALA A 157 16.61 0.21 8.76
N GLY A 158 17.11 0.74 9.90
CA GLY A 158 18.15 1.77 9.90
C GLY A 158 19.52 1.29 9.38
N ILE A 159 19.83 0.01 9.53
CA ILE A 159 21.11 -0.56 9.04
C ILE A 159 21.13 -0.74 7.53
N VAL A 160 20.00 -1.09 6.91
CA VAL A 160 19.89 -1.39 5.47
C VAL A 160 20.53 -0.34 4.56
N PRO A 161 20.21 0.96 4.66
CA PRO A 161 20.81 1.98 3.79
C PRO A 161 22.31 2.19 4.08
N VAL A 162 22.75 1.97 5.32
CA VAL A 162 24.15 2.17 5.74
C VAL A 162 25.07 1.10 5.13
N VAL A 163 24.61 -0.16 5.15
CA VAL A 163 25.41 -1.30 4.66
C VAL A 163 25.11 -1.65 3.20
N GLY A 164 24.13 -1.00 2.57
CA GLY A 164 23.71 -1.29 1.21
C GLY A 164 23.07 -2.67 1.05
N ALA A 165 22.40 -3.18 2.09
CA ALA A 165 21.76 -4.48 2.04
C ALA A 165 20.58 -4.47 1.05
N SER A 166 20.47 -5.52 0.24
CA SER A 166 19.38 -5.68 -0.73
C SER A 166 18.15 -6.38 -0.14
N VAL A 167 18.30 -7.13 0.95
CA VAL A 167 17.24 -7.96 1.54
C VAL A 167 17.43 -8.06 3.05
N ILE A 168 16.31 -7.99 3.79
CA ILE A 168 16.24 -8.40 5.20
C ILE A 168 15.58 -9.77 5.25
N THR A 169 16.25 -10.76 5.82
CA THR A 169 15.69 -12.11 6.01
C THR A 169 15.32 -12.32 7.48
N CYS A 170 14.05 -12.62 7.74
CA CYS A 170 13.54 -12.86 9.08
C CYS A 170 13.17 -14.33 9.27
N PHE A 171 13.62 -14.92 10.36
CA PHE A 171 13.15 -16.23 10.83
C PHE A 171 12.03 -16.01 11.84
N THR A 172 10.82 -16.39 11.48
CA THR A 172 9.63 -16.19 12.32
C THR A 172 8.67 -17.36 12.21
N SER A 173 8.00 -17.69 13.31
CA SER A 173 6.98 -18.74 13.34
C SER A 173 5.59 -18.24 12.92
N SER A 174 5.26 -16.98 13.18
CA SER A 174 3.95 -16.37 12.89
C SER A 174 3.94 -15.49 11.65
N GLY A 175 5.10 -15.07 11.16
CA GLY A 175 5.23 -14.07 10.10
C GLY A 175 5.10 -12.61 10.58
N SER A 176 4.77 -12.37 11.85
CA SER A 176 4.55 -11.02 12.38
C SER A 176 5.78 -10.13 12.25
N THR A 177 6.97 -10.67 12.49
CA THR A 177 8.22 -9.91 12.33
C THR A 177 8.42 -9.40 10.91
N CYS A 178 8.01 -10.17 9.89
CA CYS A 178 8.10 -9.73 8.50
C CYS A 178 7.20 -8.52 8.22
N LEU A 179 6.04 -8.43 8.87
CA LEU A 179 5.12 -7.30 8.71
C LEU A 179 5.69 -6.01 9.31
N LEU A 180 6.48 -6.10 10.38
CA LEU A 180 7.16 -4.95 10.98
C LEU A 180 8.22 -4.33 10.05
N TYR A 181 8.84 -5.16 9.18
CA TYR A 181 9.83 -4.69 8.21
C TYR A 181 9.22 -4.20 6.90
N THR A 182 7.96 -4.51 6.59
CA THR A 182 7.34 -4.13 5.31
C THR A 182 6.85 -2.69 5.27
N SER A 183 6.92 -1.97 6.37
CA SER A 183 6.61 -0.54 6.43
C SER A 183 7.86 0.28 6.78
N PRO A 184 8.53 0.95 5.85
CA PRO A 184 8.77 0.78 4.42
C PRO A 184 10.10 0.09 4.13
N SER A 185 10.09 -1.18 3.82
CA SER A 185 11.30 -1.85 3.33
C SER A 185 11.60 -1.41 1.90
N PRO A 186 12.87 -1.19 1.52
CA PRO A 186 13.22 -1.08 0.12
C PRO A 186 12.84 -2.39 -0.58
N ARG A 187 11.84 -2.31 -1.46
CA ARG A 187 11.47 -3.45 -2.28
C ARG A 187 12.66 -3.87 -3.12
N ASP A 188 12.81 -5.19 -3.24
CA ASP A 188 13.77 -5.85 -4.10
C ASP A 188 14.10 -5.06 -5.35
N LYS A 189 15.34 -4.65 -5.48
CA LYS A 189 15.89 -4.29 -6.78
C LYS A 189 16.11 -5.62 -7.50
N ARG A 190 15.09 -6.03 -8.28
CA ARG A 190 15.32 -7.01 -9.32
C ARG A 190 15.96 -6.36 -10.53
#